data_374e012514be2d10cb5f0025e25e6ecc
#
_entry.id   374e012514be2d10cb5f0025e25e6ecc
#
_cell.length_a   1.000
_cell.length_b   1.000
_cell.length_c   1.000
_cell.angle_alpha   90.00
_cell.angle_beta   90.00
_cell.angle_gamma   90.00
#
_symmetry.space_group_name_H-M   'P 1'
#
loop_
_entity.id
_entity.type
_entity.pdbx_description
1 polymer ?
#
loop_
_entity_poly.entity_id
_entity_poly.type
_entity_poly.pdbx_seq_one_letter_code
_entity_poly.pdbx_strand_id
1 'polypeptide(L)'
;MIAVIFEAIPVPEQKNRYFELAGQLKSELMRIEGFISVERFQSITTEGKILSLSWWETEEAVKNWKKHFMHIEAQVEGQQTIFSHYRIRIANTLKDYSFNKEDNFNV
;
A
#
# COMPACT_ATOMS: atom_id res chain seq x y z
N MET A 1 -3.38 11.09 10.72
CA MET A 1 -3.38 9.80 10.00
C MET A 1 -2.46 9.87 8.80
N ILE A 2 -1.67 8.86 8.61
CA ILE A 2 -0.65 8.83 7.56
C ILE A 2 -1.08 7.88 6.46
N ALA A 3 -0.96 8.33 5.22
CA ALA A 3 -1.18 7.51 4.02
C ALA A 3 0.16 7.16 3.39
N VAL A 4 0.34 5.89 3.04
CA VAL A 4 1.45 5.45 2.19
C VAL A 4 0.86 5.09 0.84
N ILE A 5 1.27 5.84 -0.17
CA ILE A 5 0.77 5.72 -1.54
C ILE A 5 1.88 5.09 -2.37
N PHE A 6 1.70 3.82 -2.70
CA PHE A 6 2.68 3.04 -3.46
C PHE A 6 2.13 2.78 -4.85
N GLU A 7 2.70 3.45 -5.86
CA GLU A 7 2.35 3.24 -7.26
C GLU A 7 3.41 2.36 -7.89
N ALA A 8 3.01 1.32 -8.60
CA ALA A 8 3.96 0.37 -9.17
C ALA A 8 3.49 -0.17 -10.51
N ILE A 9 4.47 -0.46 -11.37
CA ILE A 9 4.22 -1.15 -12.63
C ILE A 9 5.05 -2.43 -12.59
N PRO A 10 4.43 -3.58 -12.26
CA PRO A 10 5.12 -4.86 -12.30
C PRO A 10 5.50 -5.20 -13.74
N VAL A 11 6.65 -5.85 -13.90
CA VAL A 11 6.99 -6.50 -15.17
C VAL A 11 5.89 -7.53 -15.44
N PRO A 12 5.34 -7.64 -16.67
CA PRO A 12 4.19 -8.52 -16.92
C PRO A 12 4.38 -9.95 -16.44
N GLU A 13 5.57 -10.52 -16.61
CA GLU A 13 5.89 -11.89 -16.19
C GLU A 13 5.91 -12.04 -14.67
N GLN A 14 6.01 -10.94 -13.93
CA GLN A 14 6.12 -10.96 -12.47
C GLN A 14 4.84 -10.53 -11.76
N LYS A 15 3.77 -10.31 -12.49
CA LYS A 15 2.51 -9.84 -11.89
C LYS A 15 1.99 -10.80 -10.83
N ASN A 16 2.02 -12.10 -11.11
CA ASN A 16 1.58 -13.11 -10.15
C ASN A 16 2.48 -13.14 -8.92
N ARG A 17 3.78 -12.99 -9.11
CA ARG A 17 4.73 -12.92 -7.99
C ARG A 17 4.46 -11.72 -7.11
N TYR A 18 4.11 -10.58 -7.71
CA TYR A 18 3.74 -9.39 -6.95
C TYR A 18 2.54 -9.66 -6.02
N PHE A 19 1.47 -10.27 -6.55
CA PHE A 19 0.30 -10.56 -5.74
C PHE A 19 0.56 -11.60 -4.66
N GLU A 20 1.37 -12.59 -4.94
CA GLU A 20 1.78 -13.59 -3.97
C GLU A 20 2.55 -12.95 -2.81
N LEU A 21 3.54 -12.13 -3.14
CA LEU A 21 4.35 -11.42 -2.15
C LEU A 21 3.50 -10.46 -1.32
N ALA A 22 2.60 -9.74 -1.96
CA ALA A 22 1.69 -8.82 -1.28
C ALA A 22 0.79 -9.54 -0.28
N GLY A 23 0.33 -10.74 -0.63
CA GLY A 23 -0.46 -11.57 0.28
C GLY A 23 0.34 -12.03 1.50
N GLN A 24 1.59 -12.42 1.30
CA GLN A 24 2.49 -12.79 2.37
C GLN A 24 2.77 -11.62 3.32
N LEU A 25 2.99 -10.44 2.77
CA LEU A 25 3.28 -9.25 3.57
C LEU A 25 2.08 -8.78 4.37
N LYS A 26 0.87 -9.04 3.90
CA LYS A 26 -0.36 -8.60 4.58
C LYS A 26 -0.44 -9.13 6.00
N SER A 27 -0.08 -10.40 6.21
CA SER A 27 -0.08 -11.02 7.54
C SER A 27 0.87 -10.29 8.48
N GLU A 28 2.04 -9.92 7.99
CA GLU A 28 3.04 -9.23 8.79
C GLU A 28 2.63 -7.78 9.07
N LEU A 29 2.03 -7.12 8.09
CA LEU A 29 1.52 -5.75 8.26
C LEU A 29 0.53 -5.65 9.41
N MET A 30 -0.36 -6.63 9.52
CA MET A 30 -1.40 -6.63 10.55
C MET A 30 -0.85 -6.73 11.97
N ARG A 31 0.42 -7.13 12.12
CA ARG A 31 1.09 -7.22 13.42
C ARG A 31 1.80 -5.93 13.82
N ILE A 32 1.92 -4.98 12.91
CA ILE A 32 2.63 -3.73 13.19
C ILE A 32 1.68 -2.79 13.94
N GLU A 33 2.11 -2.35 15.11
CA GLU A 33 1.35 -1.37 15.89
C GLU A 33 1.20 -0.08 15.10
N GLY A 34 -0.03 0.41 15.01
CA GLY A 34 -0.34 1.62 14.25
C GLY A 34 -0.72 1.39 12.80
N PHE A 35 -0.63 0.16 12.30
CA PHE A 35 -1.16 -0.17 10.99
C PHE A 35 -2.68 -0.20 11.03
N ILE A 36 -3.33 0.40 10.04
CA ILE A 36 -4.80 0.45 9.99
C ILE A 36 -5.35 -0.45 8.90
N SER A 37 -4.94 -0.20 7.65
CA SER A 37 -5.50 -0.95 6.52
C SER A 37 -4.63 -0.80 5.28
N VAL A 38 -4.82 -1.73 4.34
CA VAL A 38 -4.23 -1.64 3.01
C VAL A 38 -5.24 -2.12 1.98
N GLU A 39 -5.30 -1.40 0.88
CA GLU A 39 -6.15 -1.77 -0.25
C GLU A 39 -5.41 -1.49 -1.55
N ARG A 40 -5.62 -2.34 -2.55
CA ARG A 40 -4.98 -2.20 -3.84
C ARG A 40 -6.00 -1.84 -4.89
N PHE A 41 -5.55 -1.01 -5.82
CA PHE A 41 -6.37 -0.48 -6.91
C PHE A 41 -5.63 -0.66 -8.22
N GLN A 42 -6.38 -0.90 -9.27
CA GLN A 42 -5.81 -0.99 -10.61
C GLN A 42 -6.14 0.30 -11.36
N SER A 43 -5.14 0.87 -12.02
CA SER A 43 -5.35 2.09 -12.80
C SER A 43 -6.26 1.83 -13.99
N ILE A 44 -7.20 2.74 -14.22
CA ILE A 44 -8.08 2.71 -15.39
C ILE A 44 -7.37 3.32 -16.60
N THR A 45 -6.50 4.30 -16.37
CA THR A 45 -5.87 5.07 -17.44
C THR A 45 -4.51 4.54 -17.86
N THR A 46 -3.79 3.84 -16.97
CA THR A 46 -2.46 3.33 -17.26
C THR A 46 -2.47 1.82 -17.12
N GLU A 47 -2.37 1.11 -18.23
CA GLU A 47 -2.37 -0.34 -18.22
C GLU A 47 -1.22 -0.90 -17.39
N GLY A 48 -1.53 -1.89 -16.56
CA GLY A 48 -0.54 -2.58 -15.73
C GLY A 48 -0.10 -1.84 -14.48
N LYS A 49 -0.59 -0.63 -14.26
CA LYS A 49 -0.23 0.15 -13.07
C LYS A 49 -1.15 -0.18 -11.91
N ILE A 50 -0.54 -0.42 -10.75
CA ILE A 50 -1.25 -0.77 -9.53
C ILE A 50 -0.91 0.25 -8.44
N LEU A 51 -1.92 0.62 -7.66
CA LEU A 51 -1.77 1.47 -6.49
C LEU A 51 -2.04 0.63 -5.24
N SER A 52 -1.11 0.67 -4.29
CA SER A 52 -1.33 0.16 -2.94
C SER A 52 -1.46 1.36 -2.01
N LEU A 53 -2.60 1.48 -1.38
CA LEU A 53 -2.87 2.56 -0.43
C LEU A 53 -2.97 1.97 0.96
N SER A 54 -2.07 2.36 1.85
CA SER A 54 -2.13 1.92 3.25
C SER A 54 -2.28 3.11 4.18
N TRP A 55 -3.00 2.86 5.27
CA TRP A 55 -3.30 3.86 6.28
C TRP A 55 -2.64 3.48 7.61
N TRP A 56 -2.11 4.48 8.29
CA TRP A 56 -1.31 4.30 9.50
C TRP A 56 -1.64 5.39 10.52
N GLU A 57 -1.58 5.04 11.78
CA GLU A 57 -1.86 6.00 12.85
C GLU A 57 -0.76 7.07 12.95
N THR A 58 0.50 6.66 12.78
CA THR A 58 1.65 7.53 12.96
C THR A 58 2.74 7.26 11.92
N GLU A 59 3.59 8.25 11.71
CA GLU A 59 4.77 8.09 10.87
C GLU A 59 5.76 7.09 11.48
N GLU A 60 5.82 7.02 12.80
CA GLU A 60 6.65 6.05 13.51
C GLU A 60 6.31 4.60 13.11
N ALA A 61 5.02 4.29 13.01
CA ALA A 61 4.57 2.97 12.60
C ALA A 61 5.06 2.63 11.19
N VAL A 62 5.04 3.60 10.29
CA VAL A 62 5.57 3.42 8.93
C VAL A 62 7.07 3.14 8.98
N LYS A 63 7.80 3.87 9.80
CA LYS A 63 9.25 3.66 9.95
C LYS A 63 9.57 2.27 10.50
N ASN A 64 8.78 1.81 11.46
CA ASN A 64 8.95 0.47 12.03
C ASN A 64 8.72 -0.61 10.96
N TRP A 65 7.72 -0.44 10.11
CA TRP A 65 7.47 -1.36 9.01
C TRP A 65 8.63 -1.39 8.03
N LYS A 66 9.21 -0.24 7.71
CA LYS A 66 10.35 -0.17 6.80
C LYS A 66 11.57 -0.94 7.29
N LYS A 67 11.69 -1.10 8.61
CA LYS A 67 12.80 -1.85 9.23
C LYS A 67 12.50 -3.35 9.33
N HIS A 68 11.26 -3.76 9.07
CA HIS A 68 10.86 -5.15 9.18
C HIS A 68 11.58 -6.00 8.13
N PHE A 69 12.11 -7.14 8.57
CA PHE A 69 12.92 -8.01 7.71
C PHE A 69 12.19 -8.41 6.43
N MET A 70 10.93 -8.83 6.56
CA MET A 70 10.13 -9.23 5.40
C MET A 70 9.91 -8.08 4.41
N HIS A 71 9.76 -6.86 4.91
CA HIS A 71 9.62 -5.69 4.05
C HIS A 71 10.92 -5.40 3.29
N ILE A 72 12.06 -5.54 3.97
CA ILE A 72 13.37 -5.32 3.35
C ILE A 72 13.61 -6.34 2.25
N GLU A 73 13.32 -7.62 2.50
CA GLU A 73 13.45 -8.67 1.50
C GLU A 73 12.54 -8.41 0.29
N ALA A 74 11.30 -8.02 0.54
CA ALA A 74 10.34 -7.72 -0.52
C ALA A 74 10.81 -6.53 -1.36
N GLN A 75 11.36 -5.51 -0.72
CA GLN A 75 11.86 -4.33 -1.42
C GLN A 75 13.02 -4.68 -2.35
N VAL A 76 13.94 -5.51 -1.88
CA VAL A 76 15.08 -5.95 -2.68
C VAL A 76 14.60 -6.76 -3.90
N GLU A 77 13.71 -7.72 -3.69
CA GLU A 77 13.14 -8.50 -4.78
C GLU A 77 12.39 -7.62 -5.77
N GLY A 78 11.61 -6.66 -5.25
CA GLY A 78 10.87 -5.71 -6.08
C GLY A 78 11.76 -4.92 -7.01
N GLN A 79 12.86 -4.39 -6.47
CA GLN A 79 13.81 -3.61 -7.26
C GLN A 79 14.55 -4.44 -8.28
N GLN A 80 14.89 -5.69 -7.95
CA GLN A 80 15.69 -6.54 -8.82
C GLN A 80 14.89 -7.23 -9.91
N THR A 81 13.67 -7.68 -9.63
CA THR A 81 12.96 -8.56 -10.56
C THR A 81 11.50 -8.23 -10.82
N ILE A 82 10.78 -7.62 -9.86
CA ILE A 82 9.33 -7.50 -9.98
C ILE A 82 8.90 -6.24 -10.73
N PHE A 83 9.46 -5.07 -10.38
CA PHE A 83 8.95 -3.80 -10.88
C PHE A 83 9.81 -3.22 -11.99
N SER A 84 9.16 -2.73 -13.04
CA SER A 84 9.80 -1.85 -14.01
C SER A 84 9.87 -0.42 -13.48
N HIS A 85 8.91 -0.05 -12.60
CA HIS A 85 8.86 1.26 -11.98
C HIS A 85 8.03 1.21 -10.71
N TYR A 86 8.43 1.98 -9.68
CA TYR A 86 7.56 2.26 -8.56
C TYR A 86 7.86 3.62 -7.96
N ARG A 87 6.87 4.15 -7.25
CA ARG A 87 6.98 5.43 -6.56
C ARG A 87 6.22 5.36 -5.25
N ILE A 88 6.83 5.85 -4.18
CA ILE A 88 6.22 5.87 -2.85
C ILE A 88 6.08 7.32 -2.40
N ARG A 89 4.88 7.65 -1.94
CA ARG A 89 4.62 8.91 -1.27
C ARG A 89 4.07 8.64 0.11
N ILE A 90 4.59 9.34 1.11
CA ILE A 90 4.08 9.29 2.48
C ILE A 90 3.47 10.65 2.74
N ALA A 91 2.18 10.67 3.08
CA ALA A 91 1.41 11.90 3.19
C ALA A 91 0.63 11.94 4.50
N ASN A 92 0.47 13.13 5.04
CA ASN A 92 -0.37 13.34 6.21
C ASN A 92 -1.75 13.83 5.75
N THR A 93 -2.80 13.28 6.34
CA THR A 93 -4.16 13.65 6.03
C THR A 93 -4.47 15.01 6.65
N LEU A 94 -4.84 15.98 5.82
CA LEU A 94 -5.23 17.30 6.29
C LEU A 94 -6.72 17.36 6.66
N LYS A 95 -7.55 16.67 5.87
CA LYS A 95 -8.99 16.61 6.10
C LYS A 95 -9.49 15.22 5.72
N ASP A 96 -10.46 14.74 6.46
CA ASP A 96 -11.06 13.43 6.21
C ASP A 96 -12.56 13.55 6.48
N TYR A 97 -13.35 13.48 5.44
CA TYR A 97 -14.80 13.44 5.57
C TYR A 97 -15.38 12.58 4.47
N SER A 98 -16.51 11.96 4.76
CA SER A 98 -17.15 11.03 3.86
C SER A 98 -18.63 11.33 3.73
N PHE A 99 -19.23 10.81 2.66
CA PHE A 99 -20.67 10.85 2.46
C PHE A 99 -21.15 9.43 2.23
N ASN A 100 -22.23 9.07 2.94
CA ASN A 100 -22.88 7.79 2.72
C ASN A 100 -24.37 8.08 2.51
N LYS A 101 -24.89 7.69 1.36
CA LYS A 101 -26.28 7.99 1.01
C LYS A 101 -27.29 7.43 2.01
N GLU A 102 -27.00 6.27 2.58
CA GLU A 102 -27.86 5.64 3.58
C GLU A 102 -27.91 6.45 4.88
N ASP A 103 -26.78 7.01 5.27
CA ASP A 103 -26.69 7.82 6.49
C ASP A 103 -27.32 9.19 6.32
N ASN A 104 -27.40 9.67 5.10
CA ASN A 104 -27.89 10.99 4.77
C ASN A 104 -29.39 11.16 5.09
N PHE A 105 -30.13 10.08 5.17
CA PHE A 105 -31.56 10.13 5.52
C PHE A 105 -31.81 10.56 6.94
N ASN A 106 -30.81 10.55 7.78
CA ASN A 106 -30.93 10.86 9.19
C ASN A 106 -30.50 12.29 9.55
N VAL A 107 -30.18 13.05 8.55
CA VAL A 107 -29.69 14.43 8.73
C VAL A 107 -30.82 15.43 8.84
#